data_0a5681c49d1711f86d29f80743d08183
#
_entry.id   0a5681c49d1711f86d29f80743d08183
#
_cell.length_a   1.000
_cell.length_b   1.000
_cell.length_c   1.000
_cell.angle_alpha   90.00
_cell.angle_beta   90.00
_cell.angle_gamma   90.00
#
_symmetry.space_group_name_H-M   'P 1'
#
loop_
_entity.id
_entity.type
_entity.pdbx_description
1 polymer ?
#
loop_
_entity_poly.entity_id
_entity_poly.type
_entity_poly.pdbx_seq_one_letter_code
_entity_poly.pdbx_strand_id
1 'polypeptide(L)'
;MNQQSPSIDLVTFDLDNTLWDVTQTIMGAERLLRDWMAEHTPAALGIYASERVSVIREHILATHAKKRHDLSFLRTEVLRHCMIEANMAPAHAKENAIRAFEIFFAARNDVVFYPNAIETLEILSQRYALFALTNGNADID
;
A
#
# COMPACT_ATOMS: atom_id res chain seq x y z
N MET A 1 36.25 -36.78 1.18
CA MET A 1 35.00 -36.31 0.55
C MET A 1 34.90 -34.80 0.73
N ASN A 2 35.24 -34.04 -0.31
CA ASN A 2 35.06 -32.57 -0.26
C ASN A 2 33.56 -32.28 -0.41
N GLN A 3 32.90 -31.96 0.68
CA GLN A 3 31.59 -31.31 0.61
C GLN A 3 31.85 -29.88 0.12
N GLN A 4 31.64 -29.62 -1.16
CA GLN A 4 31.52 -28.27 -1.65
C GLN A 4 30.29 -27.66 -0.97
N SER A 5 30.52 -26.64 -0.13
CA SER A 5 29.42 -25.83 0.38
C SER A 5 28.64 -25.26 -0.82
N PRO A 6 27.31 -25.33 -0.80
CA PRO A 6 26.51 -24.78 -1.90
C PRO A 6 26.87 -23.32 -2.12
N SER A 7 27.19 -22.94 -3.37
CA SER A 7 27.38 -21.54 -3.72
C SER A 7 26.03 -20.83 -3.67
N ILE A 8 25.98 -19.66 -3.05
CA ILE A 8 24.81 -18.78 -3.10
C ILE A 8 25.01 -17.87 -4.30
N ASP A 9 24.09 -17.93 -5.26
CA ASP A 9 24.16 -17.13 -6.49
C ASP A 9 23.10 -16.03 -6.53
N LEU A 10 22.07 -16.15 -5.69
CA LEU A 10 20.90 -15.28 -5.66
C LEU A 10 20.48 -14.99 -4.22
N VAL A 11 20.08 -13.73 -3.96
CA VAL A 11 19.52 -13.28 -2.68
C VAL A 11 18.19 -12.60 -2.95
N THR A 12 17.17 -12.96 -2.18
CA THR A 12 15.86 -12.31 -2.22
C THR A 12 15.65 -11.49 -0.95
N PHE A 13 15.04 -10.32 -1.09
CA PHE A 13 14.66 -9.46 0.02
C PHE A 13 13.16 -9.25 0.03
N ASP A 14 12.56 -9.33 1.21
CA ASP A 14 11.31 -8.64 1.45
C ASP A 14 11.57 -7.13 1.51
N LEU A 15 10.57 -6.31 1.22
CA LEU A 15 10.69 -4.86 1.13
C LEU A 15 10.24 -4.18 2.43
N ASP A 16 8.96 -4.31 2.76
CA ASP A 16 8.33 -3.64 3.90
C ASP A 16 8.91 -4.15 5.23
N ASN A 17 9.37 -3.26 6.11
CA ASN A 17 10.07 -3.56 7.37
C ASN A 17 11.42 -4.31 7.21
N THR A 18 11.91 -4.43 5.98
CA THR A 18 13.23 -4.97 5.66
C THR A 18 14.16 -3.88 5.14
N LEU A 19 13.71 -3.10 4.17
CA LEU A 19 14.48 -1.99 3.59
C LEU A 19 14.04 -0.62 4.11
N TRP A 20 12.80 -0.48 4.58
CA TRP A 20 12.20 0.74 5.15
C TRP A 20 11.14 0.40 6.19
N ASP A 21 10.76 1.39 7.02
CA ASP A 21 9.66 1.27 7.97
C ASP A 21 8.32 1.50 7.25
N VAL A 22 7.59 0.41 6.98
CA VAL A 22 6.29 0.48 6.34
C VAL A 22 5.25 1.23 7.18
N THR A 23 5.35 1.19 8.51
CA THR A 23 4.40 1.86 9.39
C THR A 23 4.46 3.37 9.19
N GLN A 24 5.66 3.95 9.16
CA GLN A 24 5.88 5.37 8.92
C GLN A 24 5.39 5.78 7.53
N THR A 25 5.71 4.98 6.52
CA THR A 25 5.29 5.21 5.13
C THR A 25 3.76 5.22 5.01
N ILE A 26 3.08 4.21 5.56
CA ILE A 26 1.61 4.10 5.52
C ILE A 26 0.95 5.23 6.31
N MET A 27 1.47 5.59 7.48
CA MET A 27 0.92 6.71 8.28
C MET A 27 1.05 8.04 7.53
N GLY A 28 2.17 8.27 6.85
CA GLY A 28 2.36 9.46 6.00
C GLY A 28 1.35 9.51 4.85
N ALA A 29 1.21 8.40 4.13
CA ALA A 29 0.25 8.26 3.03
C ALA A 29 -1.21 8.43 3.49
N GLU A 30 -1.56 7.86 4.63
CA GLU A 30 -2.90 7.98 5.22
C GLU A 30 -3.21 9.43 5.63
N ARG A 31 -2.22 10.17 6.12
CA ARG A 31 -2.40 11.60 6.44
C ARG A 31 -2.71 12.40 5.17
N LEU A 32 -1.93 12.24 4.11
CA LEU A 32 -2.15 12.96 2.85
C LEU A 32 -3.50 12.60 2.21
N LEU A 33 -3.91 11.33 2.28
CA LEU A 33 -5.25 10.91 1.88
C LEU A 33 -6.34 11.65 2.65
N ARG A 34 -6.23 11.73 3.99
CA ARG A 34 -7.22 12.41 4.83
C ARG A 34 -7.25 13.91 4.60
N ASP A 35 -6.11 14.54 4.40
CA ASP A 35 -6.01 15.97 4.05
C ASP A 35 -6.74 16.25 2.74
N TRP A 36 -6.51 15.43 1.72
CA TRP A 36 -7.23 15.53 0.44
C TRP A 36 -8.75 15.31 0.61
N MET A 37 -9.15 14.31 1.37
CA MET A 37 -10.58 14.05 1.63
C MET A 37 -11.24 15.17 2.41
N ALA A 38 -10.53 15.83 3.33
CA ALA A 38 -11.05 16.98 4.09
C ALA A 38 -11.38 18.14 3.16
N GLU A 39 -10.61 18.35 2.12
CA GLU A 39 -10.82 19.40 1.15
C GLU A 39 -11.91 19.06 0.11
N HIS A 40 -11.92 17.81 -0.38
CA HIS A 40 -12.72 17.44 -1.56
C HIS A 40 -13.98 16.61 -1.21
N THR A 41 -13.94 15.83 -0.14
CA THR A 41 -15.02 14.91 0.23
C THR A 41 -15.24 14.86 1.76
N PRO A 42 -15.45 16.00 2.45
CA PRO A 42 -15.45 16.07 3.91
C PRO A 42 -16.50 15.17 4.59
N ALA A 43 -17.69 15.01 3.99
CA ALA A 43 -18.72 14.11 4.51
C ALA A 43 -18.27 12.64 4.46
N ALA A 44 -17.58 12.22 3.39
CA ALA A 44 -17.04 10.88 3.26
C ALA A 44 -15.87 10.66 4.23
N LEU A 45 -15.05 11.67 4.51
CA LEU A 45 -14.01 11.60 5.52
C LEU A 45 -14.58 11.30 6.91
N GLY A 46 -15.72 11.88 7.27
CA GLY A 46 -16.39 11.58 8.55
C GLY A 46 -16.75 10.09 8.68
N ILE A 47 -17.18 9.46 7.61
CA ILE A 47 -17.46 8.00 7.56
C ILE A 47 -16.17 7.21 7.60
N TYR A 48 -15.19 7.58 6.79
CA TYR A 48 -13.89 6.92 6.67
C TYR A 48 -13.10 6.95 8.00
N ALA A 49 -13.22 8.02 8.78
CA ALA A 49 -12.57 8.19 10.08
C ALA A 49 -13.31 7.55 11.25
N SER A 50 -14.52 7.03 11.05
CA SER A 50 -15.35 6.41 12.07
C SER A 50 -15.21 4.88 12.09
N GLU A 51 -15.83 4.24 13.09
CA GLU A 51 -15.92 2.76 13.15
C GLU A 51 -16.69 2.17 11.95
N ARG A 52 -17.49 2.98 11.27
CA ARG A 52 -18.25 2.57 10.09
C ARG A 52 -17.37 2.03 8.97
N VAL A 53 -16.14 2.52 8.84
CA VAL A 53 -15.18 2.04 7.84
C VAL A 53 -14.87 0.55 7.97
N SER A 54 -14.84 0.02 9.19
CA SER A 54 -14.60 -1.42 9.44
C SER A 54 -15.75 -2.27 8.89
N VAL A 55 -16.99 -1.84 9.08
CA VAL A 55 -18.18 -2.52 8.55
C VAL A 55 -18.18 -2.51 7.02
N ILE A 56 -17.83 -1.36 6.41
CA ILE A 56 -17.70 -1.24 4.95
C ILE A 56 -16.62 -2.21 4.44
N ARG A 57 -15.46 -2.26 5.10
CA ARG A 57 -14.36 -3.16 4.72
C ARG A 57 -14.76 -4.62 4.79
N GLU A 58 -15.41 -5.04 5.87
CA GLU A 58 -15.91 -6.41 6.01
C GLU A 58 -16.91 -6.78 4.92
N HIS A 59 -17.82 -5.88 4.59
CA HIS A 59 -18.77 -6.07 3.50
C HIS A 59 -18.07 -6.26 2.15
N ILE A 60 -17.07 -5.43 1.85
CA ILE A 60 -16.29 -5.52 0.60
C ILE A 60 -15.53 -6.86 0.54
N LEU A 61 -14.88 -7.27 1.63
CA LEU A 61 -14.17 -8.54 1.70
C LEU A 61 -15.11 -9.74 1.51
N ALA A 62 -16.32 -9.67 2.04
CA ALA A 62 -17.32 -10.72 1.88
C ALA A 62 -17.85 -10.81 0.43
N THR A 63 -18.12 -9.65 -0.20
CA THR A 63 -18.67 -9.58 -1.56
C THR A 63 -17.64 -9.81 -2.65
N HIS A 64 -16.36 -9.54 -2.37
CA HIS A 64 -15.25 -9.65 -3.32
C HIS A 64 -14.16 -10.64 -2.85
N ALA A 65 -14.57 -11.81 -2.35
CA ALA A 65 -13.67 -12.81 -1.75
C ALA A 65 -12.47 -13.19 -2.66
N LYS A 66 -12.65 -13.20 -3.99
CA LYS A 66 -11.60 -13.50 -4.97
C LYS A 66 -10.53 -12.40 -5.08
N LYS A 67 -10.86 -11.17 -4.67
CA LYS A 67 -9.97 -9.99 -4.71
C LYS A 67 -9.41 -9.60 -3.34
N ARG A 68 -9.52 -10.49 -2.35
CA ARG A 68 -9.04 -10.22 -0.98
C ARG A 68 -7.55 -9.91 -0.87
N HIS A 69 -6.76 -10.29 -1.87
CA HIS A 69 -5.32 -10.03 -1.95
C HIS A 69 -4.97 -8.74 -2.71
N ASP A 70 -5.94 -8.16 -3.41
CA ASP A 70 -5.75 -6.91 -4.16
C ASP A 70 -6.00 -5.72 -3.23
N LEU A 71 -4.93 -5.30 -2.54
CA LEU A 71 -5.00 -4.21 -1.55
C LEU A 71 -5.40 -2.88 -2.19
N SER A 72 -4.97 -2.62 -3.42
CA SER A 72 -5.31 -1.41 -4.17
C SER A 72 -6.81 -1.37 -4.49
N PHE A 73 -7.36 -2.47 -4.99
CA PHE A 73 -8.79 -2.63 -5.21
C PHE A 73 -9.59 -2.43 -3.91
N LEU A 74 -9.19 -3.13 -2.84
CA LEU A 74 -9.92 -3.07 -1.56
C LEU A 74 -9.94 -1.65 -1.00
N ARG A 75 -8.83 -0.91 -1.02
CA ARG A 75 -8.78 0.47 -0.55
C ARG A 75 -9.65 1.38 -1.40
N THR A 76 -9.57 1.28 -2.72
CA THR A 76 -10.39 2.09 -3.64
C THR A 76 -11.88 1.84 -3.42
N GLU A 77 -12.30 0.58 -3.23
CA GLU A 77 -13.69 0.25 -2.95
C GLU A 77 -14.17 0.76 -1.58
N VAL A 78 -13.32 0.71 -0.54
CA VAL A 78 -13.66 1.30 0.76
C VAL A 78 -13.91 2.80 0.62
N LEU A 79 -13.03 3.53 -0.05
CA LEU A 79 -13.17 4.97 -0.31
C LEU A 79 -14.48 5.25 -1.08
N ARG A 80 -14.74 4.50 -2.15
CA ARG A 80 -15.95 4.63 -2.96
C ARG A 80 -17.22 4.41 -2.13
N HIS A 81 -17.25 3.39 -1.28
CA HIS A 81 -18.40 3.11 -0.42
C HIS A 81 -18.62 4.21 0.63
N CYS A 82 -17.56 4.74 1.24
CA CYS A 82 -17.67 5.89 2.15
C CYS A 82 -18.28 7.11 1.43
N MET A 83 -17.90 7.37 0.19
CA MET A 83 -18.44 8.47 -0.62
C MET A 83 -19.91 8.26 -1.00
N ILE A 84 -20.31 7.02 -1.32
CA ILE A 84 -21.71 6.66 -1.59
C ILE A 84 -22.56 6.81 -0.32
N GLU A 85 -22.09 6.34 0.83
CA GLU A 85 -22.80 6.53 2.10
C GLU A 85 -22.90 8.01 2.51
N ALA A 86 -21.96 8.85 2.05
CA ALA A 86 -22.02 10.30 2.17
C ALA A 86 -22.95 10.98 1.16
N ASN A 87 -23.82 10.22 0.47
CA ASN A 87 -24.77 10.66 -0.56
C ASN A 87 -24.13 11.23 -1.84
N MET A 88 -22.88 10.87 -2.15
CA MET A 88 -22.27 11.21 -3.41
C MET A 88 -22.82 10.33 -4.53
N ALA A 89 -23.10 10.91 -5.71
CA ALA A 89 -23.56 10.15 -6.87
C ALA A 89 -22.53 9.07 -7.27
N PRO A 90 -22.96 7.86 -7.66
CA PRO A 90 -22.07 6.72 -7.88
C PRO A 90 -20.92 6.98 -8.87
N ALA A 91 -21.17 7.77 -9.94
CA ALA A 91 -20.14 8.12 -10.91
C ALA A 91 -19.05 9.01 -10.28
N HIS A 92 -19.46 10.04 -9.54
CA HIS A 92 -18.54 10.93 -8.83
C HIS A 92 -17.80 10.21 -7.69
N ALA A 93 -18.49 9.31 -6.96
CA ALA A 93 -17.88 8.49 -5.93
C ALA A 93 -16.76 7.61 -6.50
N LYS A 94 -16.98 7.01 -7.67
CA LYS A 94 -15.95 6.22 -8.36
C LYS A 94 -14.74 7.07 -8.76
N GLU A 95 -14.97 8.23 -9.38
CA GLU A 95 -13.90 9.12 -9.83
C GLU A 95 -13.08 9.64 -8.65
N ASN A 96 -13.73 10.12 -7.59
CA ASN A 96 -13.05 10.66 -6.42
C ASN A 96 -12.33 9.56 -5.62
N ALA A 97 -12.86 8.33 -5.56
CA ALA A 97 -12.19 7.22 -4.91
C ALA A 97 -10.87 6.84 -5.61
N ILE A 98 -10.85 6.88 -6.94
CA ILE A 98 -9.63 6.66 -7.73
C ILE A 98 -8.61 7.76 -7.42
N ARG A 99 -9.00 9.04 -7.48
CA ARG A 99 -8.11 10.17 -7.16
C ARG A 99 -7.56 10.10 -5.74
N ALA A 100 -8.42 9.80 -4.76
CA ALA A 100 -8.02 9.64 -3.37
C ALA A 100 -7.03 8.49 -3.19
N PHE A 101 -7.26 7.38 -3.90
CA PHE A 101 -6.33 6.26 -3.89
C PHE A 101 -4.98 6.62 -4.53
N GLU A 102 -4.96 7.35 -5.65
CA GLU A 102 -3.72 7.81 -6.30
C GLU A 102 -2.86 8.67 -5.37
N ILE A 103 -3.47 9.57 -4.58
CA ILE A 103 -2.77 10.35 -3.56
C ILE A 103 -2.11 9.44 -2.52
N PHE A 104 -2.88 8.50 -1.99
CA PHE A 104 -2.34 7.51 -1.04
C PHE A 104 -1.22 6.69 -1.65
N PHE A 105 -1.42 6.18 -2.87
CA PHE A 105 -0.49 5.27 -3.54
C PHE A 105 0.84 5.96 -3.88
N ALA A 106 0.79 7.19 -4.39
CA ALA A 106 2.00 8.00 -4.63
C ALA A 106 2.81 8.19 -3.34
N ALA A 107 2.13 8.57 -2.25
CA ALA A 107 2.79 8.78 -0.96
C ALA A 107 3.30 7.46 -0.32
N ARG A 108 2.62 6.34 -0.57
CA ARG A 108 3.05 5.02 -0.10
C ARG A 108 4.33 4.54 -0.80
N ASN A 109 4.62 5.04 -1.99
CA ASN A 109 5.83 4.73 -2.74
C ASN A 109 7.00 5.68 -2.44
N ASP A 110 6.75 6.76 -1.70
CA ASP A 110 7.80 7.66 -1.21
C ASP A 110 8.39 7.11 0.10
N VAL A 111 9.29 6.14 -0.02
CA VAL A 111 9.87 5.41 1.11
C VAL A 111 11.18 6.02 1.58
N VAL A 112 11.41 5.97 2.88
CA VAL A 112 12.70 6.32 3.50
C VAL A 112 13.40 5.04 3.92
N PHE A 113 14.49 4.71 3.23
CA PHE A 113 15.27 3.50 3.53
C PHE A 113 15.88 3.54 4.92
N TYR A 114 16.03 2.38 5.55
CA TYR A 114 16.83 2.25 6.76
C TYR A 114 18.28 2.66 6.51
N PRO A 115 18.98 3.14 7.55
CA PRO A 115 20.42 3.47 7.43
C PRO A 115 21.20 2.30 6.84
N ASN A 116 22.07 2.59 5.87
CA ASN A 116 22.93 1.63 5.17
C ASN A 116 22.21 0.59 4.29
N ALA A 117 20.87 0.62 4.13
CA ALA A 117 20.15 -0.36 3.31
C ALA A 117 20.62 -0.31 1.85
N ILE A 118 20.70 0.87 1.25
CA ILE A 118 21.14 1.05 -0.14
C ILE A 118 22.60 0.61 -0.30
N GLU A 119 23.50 1.06 0.58
CA GLU A 119 24.91 0.68 0.54
C GLU A 119 25.08 -0.84 0.64
N THR A 120 24.30 -1.50 1.51
CA THR A 120 24.32 -2.95 1.64
C THR A 120 23.86 -3.65 0.36
N LEU A 121 22.79 -3.17 -0.29
CA LEU A 121 22.34 -3.70 -1.57
C LEU A 121 23.39 -3.51 -2.67
N GLU A 122 24.04 -2.37 -2.74
CA GLU A 122 25.13 -2.10 -3.69
C GLU A 122 26.29 -3.07 -3.50
N ILE A 123 26.74 -3.32 -2.27
CA ILE A 123 27.81 -4.29 -1.97
C ILE A 123 27.39 -5.71 -2.37
N LEU A 124 26.17 -6.11 -2.03
CA LEU A 124 25.68 -7.47 -2.33
C LEU A 124 25.49 -7.68 -3.83
N SER A 125 25.05 -6.67 -4.57
CA SER A 125 24.84 -6.74 -6.02
C SER A 125 26.12 -7.03 -6.81
N GLN A 126 27.31 -6.75 -6.23
CA GLN A 126 28.61 -7.07 -6.84
C GLN A 126 28.92 -8.57 -6.84
N ARG A 127 28.21 -9.36 -6.02
CA ARG A 127 28.49 -10.79 -5.83
C ARG A 127 27.30 -11.70 -6.14
N TYR A 128 26.09 -11.18 -5.98
CA TYR A 128 24.85 -11.95 -6.05
C TYR A 128 23.83 -11.28 -6.96
N ALA A 129 23.00 -12.07 -7.64
CA ALA A 129 21.78 -11.55 -8.24
C ALA A 129 20.78 -11.21 -7.12
N LEU A 130 20.27 -9.98 -7.11
CA LEU A 130 19.33 -9.51 -6.09
C LEU A 130 17.92 -9.43 -6.67
N PHE A 131 16.93 -9.91 -5.90
CA PHE A 131 15.52 -9.85 -6.27
C PHE A 131 14.67 -9.39 -5.08
N ALA A 132 13.62 -8.64 -5.39
CA ALA A 132 12.57 -8.34 -4.42
C ALA A 132 11.53 -9.47 -4.42
N LEU A 133 11.11 -9.86 -3.21
CA LEU A 133 9.99 -10.77 -2.98
C LEU A 133 9.06 -10.13 -1.97
N THR A 134 7.98 -9.53 -2.41
CA THR A 134 7.05 -8.81 -1.56
C THR A 134 5.60 -9.26 -1.78
N ASN A 135 4.79 -9.22 -0.73
CA ASN A 135 3.34 -9.38 -0.79
C ASN A 135 2.59 -8.04 -0.66
N GLY A 136 3.31 -6.93 -0.61
CA GLY A 136 2.77 -5.59 -0.63
C GLY A 136 2.28 -5.16 -2.01
N ASN A 137 1.73 -3.95 -2.08
CA ASN A 137 1.29 -3.30 -3.32
C ASN A 137 2.13 -2.07 -3.66
N ALA A 138 3.41 -2.05 -3.25
CA ALA A 138 4.34 -1.02 -3.68
C ALA A 138 4.55 -1.11 -5.20
N ASP A 139 4.70 0.05 -5.83
CA ASP A 139 5.17 0.13 -7.21
C ASP A 139 6.66 -0.19 -7.23
N ILE A 140 7.07 -1.05 -8.13
CA ILE A 140 8.46 -1.54 -8.23
C ILE A 140 9.08 -1.24 -9.61
N ASP A 141 8.37 -0.46 -10.45
CA ASP A 141 8.84 -0.02 -11.77
C ASP A 141 9.62 1.30 -11.70
#